data_3adb7153d1497dfc2f92ccbbd28ce27a
#
_entry.id   3adb7153d1497dfc2f92ccbbd28ce27a
#
_cell.length_a   1.000
_cell.length_b   1.000
_cell.length_c   1.000
_cell.angle_alpha   90.00
_cell.angle_beta   90.00
_cell.angle_gamma   90.00
#
_symmetry.space_group_name_H-M   'P 1'
#
loop_
_entity.id
_entity.type
_entity.pdbx_description
1 polymer ?
#
loop_
_entity_poly.entity_id
_entity_poly.type
_entity_poly.pdbx_seq_one_letter_code
_entity_poly.pdbx_strand_id
1 'polypeptide(L)'
;MEISTSTNICAFTPGRERNGFDFCIAQCAQGGYKVLDINFCESMNPHSRMRNDDWQDYVKDIAEMGRRWGVVFRQSHLPYYDIFAENDEEKVKTMEELIRRSIIASAELGVEWTVTHPGTVYSAGPDVSVSKEKNLEYYSRHVATARENGIGICLENDFEYRPRQPMQRIYCASIYELVDLVDAFGDPKHVGVCYDFGHANLGGHDFHRQNLNIIGSRLHAIHV
;
A
#
# COMPACT_ATOMS: atom_id res chain seq x y z
N MET A 1 15.62 -10.39 10.99
CA MET A 1 14.33 -9.74 10.70
C MET A 1 14.30 -8.47 11.52
N GLU A 2 14.11 -7.32 10.88
CA GLU A 2 13.95 -6.04 11.58
C GLU A 2 12.46 -5.82 11.85
N ILE A 3 12.15 -5.27 13.03
CA ILE A 3 10.78 -4.88 13.38
C ILE A 3 10.60 -3.44 12.96
N SER A 4 9.60 -3.17 12.11
CA SER A 4 9.17 -1.85 11.72
C SER A 4 7.78 -1.53 12.26
N THR A 5 7.43 -0.25 12.26
CA THR A 5 6.06 0.20 12.46
C THR A 5 5.67 1.17 11.36
N SER A 6 4.38 1.28 11.09
CA SER A 6 3.88 2.24 10.12
C SER A 6 3.66 3.61 10.74
N THR A 7 3.99 4.67 10.00
CA THR A 7 3.64 6.03 10.38
C THR A 7 2.12 6.21 10.55
N ASN A 8 1.33 5.30 10.01
CA ASN A 8 -0.14 5.33 10.12
C ASN A 8 -0.66 5.15 11.55
N ILE A 9 0.11 4.52 12.45
CA ILE A 9 -0.31 4.37 13.87
C ILE A 9 -0.48 5.71 14.59
N CYS A 10 0.20 6.75 14.11
CA CYS A 10 0.13 8.11 14.65
C CYS A 10 -0.62 9.08 13.71
N ALA A 11 -1.27 8.56 12.66
CA ALA A 11 -1.85 9.39 11.59
C ALA A 11 -3.03 10.25 12.04
N PHE A 12 -3.66 9.96 13.17
CA PHE A 12 -4.85 10.68 13.61
C PHE A 12 -4.73 11.17 15.05
N THR A 13 -5.17 12.41 15.27
CA THR A 13 -5.44 12.91 16.62
C THR A 13 -6.70 12.26 17.20
N PRO A 14 -6.96 12.37 18.53
CA PRO A 14 -8.24 11.97 19.11
C PRO A 14 -9.45 12.66 18.45
N GLY A 15 -9.26 13.87 17.89
CA GLY A 15 -10.27 14.60 17.12
C GLY A 15 -10.43 14.15 15.66
N ARG A 16 -9.74 13.10 15.24
CA ARG A 16 -9.72 12.56 13.86
C ARG A 16 -9.11 13.50 12.81
N GLU A 17 -8.35 14.49 13.22
CA GLU A 17 -7.52 15.28 12.31
C GLU A 17 -6.26 14.47 11.94
N ARG A 18 -5.83 14.54 10.69
CA ARG A 18 -4.60 13.86 10.27
C ARG A 18 -3.37 14.64 10.71
N ASN A 19 -2.42 13.92 11.30
CA ASN A 19 -1.08 14.40 11.59
C ASN A 19 -0.21 14.33 10.32
N GLY A 20 0.73 15.27 10.19
CA GLY A 20 1.77 15.21 9.16
C GLY A 20 2.88 14.20 9.49
N PHE A 21 3.74 13.94 8.51
CA PHE A 21 4.85 13.01 8.68
C PHE A 21 5.85 13.43 9.76
N ASP A 22 6.05 14.73 9.97
CA ASP A 22 6.90 15.27 11.02
C ASP A 22 6.52 14.75 12.41
N PHE A 23 5.24 14.85 12.74
CA PHE A 23 4.71 14.30 14.00
C PHE A 23 4.80 12.77 14.04
N CYS A 24 4.35 12.07 12.98
CA CYS A 24 4.30 10.62 12.96
C CYS A 24 5.70 9.99 13.08
N ILE A 25 6.69 10.50 12.34
CA ILE A 25 8.08 10.01 12.39
C ILE A 25 8.67 10.24 13.78
N ALA A 26 8.46 11.44 14.35
CA ALA A 26 8.95 11.76 15.69
C ALA A 26 8.36 10.81 16.75
N GLN A 27 7.04 10.56 16.71
CA GLN A 27 6.38 9.66 17.66
C GLN A 27 6.87 8.22 17.54
N CYS A 28 7.00 7.70 16.33
CA CYS A 28 7.54 6.36 16.10
C CYS A 28 8.98 6.24 16.62
N ALA A 29 9.83 7.23 16.33
CA ALA A 29 11.22 7.25 16.79
C ALA A 29 11.32 7.33 18.32
N GLN A 30 10.49 8.14 18.97
CA GLN A 30 10.41 8.23 20.44
C GLN A 30 9.89 6.93 21.07
N GLY A 31 9.03 6.20 20.37
CA GLY A 31 8.60 4.85 20.73
C GLY A 31 9.68 3.78 20.57
N GLY A 32 10.88 4.16 20.09
CA GLY A 32 12.04 3.28 19.96
C GLY A 32 12.19 2.60 18.60
N TYR A 33 11.31 2.85 17.65
CA TYR A 33 11.42 2.28 16.30
C TYR A 33 12.50 2.98 15.49
N LYS A 34 13.29 2.17 14.77
CA LYS A 34 14.37 2.63 13.89
C LYS A 34 14.10 2.35 12.42
N VAL A 35 13.17 1.48 12.14
CA VAL A 35 12.72 1.14 10.80
C VAL A 35 11.24 1.46 10.69
N LEU A 36 10.86 2.22 9.68
CA LEU A 36 9.48 2.65 9.46
C LEU A 36 8.96 2.20 8.09
N ASP A 37 7.68 1.88 8.09
CA ASP A 37 6.81 1.91 6.93
C ASP A 37 6.25 3.34 6.81
N ILE A 38 6.55 4.03 5.72
CA ILE A 38 6.00 5.36 5.47
C ILE A 38 4.67 5.25 4.72
N ASN A 39 3.57 5.62 5.38
CA ASN A 39 2.23 5.47 4.83
C ASN A 39 1.76 6.74 4.12
N PHE A 40 1.82 6.73 2.78
CA PHE A 40 1.41 7.86 1.95
C PHE A 40 -0.11 8.10 1.89
N CYS A 41 -0.94 7.35 2.63
CA CYS A 41 -2.32 7.78 2.88
C CYS A 41 -2.39 9.15 3.56
N GLU A 42 -1.28 9.65 4.13
CA GLU A 42 -1.15 11.04 4.59
C GLU A 42 -1.51 12.03 3.46
N SER A 43 -1.12 11.75 2.22
CA SER A 43 -1.41 12.59 1.05
C SER A 43 -2.91 12.73 0.74
N MET A 44 -3.76 11.86 1.31
CA MET A 44 -5.23 12.00 1.22
C MET A 44 -5.75 13.16 2.07
N ASN A 45 -4.95 13.68 3.00
CA ASN A 45 -5.26 14.92 3.71
C ASN A 45 -5.26 16.09 2.73
N PRO A 46 -6.34 16.89 2.64
CA PRO A 46 -6.39 18.09 1.77
C PRO A 46 -5.25 19.08 2.01
N HIS A 47 -4.67 19.09 3.20
CA HIS A 47 -3.57 19.98 3.60
C HIS A 47 -2.19 19.37 3.48
N SER A 48 -2.08 18.14 2.97
CA SER A 48 -0.79 17.49 2.76
C SER A 48 0.04 18.24 1.71
N ARG A 49 1.31 18.46 2.01
CA ARG A 49 2.27 19.02 1.06
C ARG A 49 2.56 18.08 -0.12
N MET A 50 2.27 16.78 -0.01
CA MET A 50 2.30 15.86 -1.15
C MET A 50 1.37 16.28 -2.29
N ARG A 51 0.39 17.14 -2.04
CA ARG A 51 -0.58 17.66 -3.02
C ARG A 51 -0.10 18.93 -3.75
N ASN A 52 0.90 19.60 -3.20
CA ASN A 52 1.40 20.89 -3.70
C ASN A 52 2.43 20.70 -4.84
N ASP A 53 2.80 21.78 -5.49
CA ASP A 53 3.82 21.78 -6.53
C ASP A 53 5.23 21.55 -5.96
N ASP A 54 5.45 21.88 -4.68
CA ASP A 54 6.70 21.68 -3.93
C ASP A 54 6.82 20.30 -3.26
N TRP A 55 6.03 19.30 -3.66
CA TRP A 55 6.01 17.97 -3.03
C TRP A 55 7.39 17.29 -3.01
N GLN A 56 8.23 17.51 -4.01
CA GLN A 56 9.59 16.95 -4.04
C GLN A 56 10.49 17.55 -2.95
N ASP A 57 10.32 18.83 -2.64
CA ASP A 57 11.03 19.44 -1.51
C ASP A 57 10.51 18.89 -0.19
N TYR A 58 9.21 18.61 -0.11
CA TYR A 58 8.65 17.92 1.06
C TYR A 58 9.23 16.51 1.25
N VAL A 59 9.47 15.75 0.19
CA VAL A 59 10.14 14.43 0.28
C VAL A 59 11.56 14.58 0.83
N LYS A 60 12.30 15.60 0.43
CA LYS A 60 13.64 15.91 1.00
C LYS A 60 13.54 16.24 2.49
N ASP A 61 12.51 17.02 2.89
CA ASP A 61 12.26 17.31 4.30
C ASP A 61 11.98 16.02 5.08
N ILE A 62 11.18 15.09 4.54
CA ILE A 62 10.92 13.77 5.13
C ILE A 62 12.23 12.96 5.30
N ALA A 63 13.08 12.96 4.28
CA ALA A 63 14.38 12.29 4.35
C ALA A 63 15.26 12.91 5.45
N GLU A 64 15.25 14.24 5.59
CA GLU A 64 15.97 14.94 6.67
C GLU A 64 15.42 14.62 8.05
N MET A 65 14.09 14.54 8.19
CA MET A 65 13.44 14.07 9.43
C MET A 65 13.90 12.66 9.79
N GLY A 66 13.93 11.75 8.80
CA GLY A 66 14.46 10.40 8.99
C GLY A 66 15.89 10.41 9.55
N ARG A 67 16.79 11.18 8.93
CA ARG A 67 18.17 11.33 9.42
C ARG A 67 18.24 11.92 10.83
N ARG A 68 17.47 12.97 11.09
CA ARG A 68 17.43 13.65 12.39
C ARG A 68 16.98 12.73 13.54
N TRP A 69 16.01 11.86 13.27
CA TRP A 69 15.50 10.92 14.25
C TRP A 69 16.22 9.56 14.25
N GLY A 70 17.18 9.37 13.34
CA GLY A 70 17.94 8.13 13.19
C GLY A 70 17.03 6.96 12.81
N VAL A 71 16.06 7.21 11.94
CA VAL A 71 15.17 6.17 11.37
C VAL A 71 15.43 6.01 9.88
N VAL A 72 15.13 4.82 9.36
CA VAL A 72 15.18 4.48 7.94
C VAL A 72 13.82 3.99 7.48
N PHE A 73 13.49 4.24 6.21
CA PHE A 73 12.28 3.74 5.59
C PHE A 73 12.63 2.48 4.78
N ARG A 74 11.95 1.36 5.04
CA ARG A 74 12.18 0.08 4.34
C ARG A 74 11.00 -0.34 3.51
N GLN A 75 9.83 0.15 3.85
CA GLN A 75 8.57 -0.12 3.20
C GLN A 75 7.77 1.17 3.11
N SER A 76 6.84 1.24 2.18
CA SER A 76 5.85 2.29 2.11
C SER A 76 4.49 1.73 1.74
N HIS A 77 3.44 2.50 2.00
CA HIS A 77 2.09 2.18 1.56
C HIS A 77 1.54 3.31 0.71
N LEU A 78 1.02 2.99 -0.49
CA LEU A 78 0.42 3.97 -1.39
C LEU A 78 -0.94 4.46 -0.85
N PRO A 79 -1.35 5.68 -1.18
CA PRO A 79 -2.74 6.07 -0.99
C PRO A 79 -3.64 5.20 -1.85
N TYR A 80 -4.84 4.91 -1.36
CA TYR A 80 -5.78 4.02 -2.06
C TYR A 80 -7.19 4.60 -2.08
N TYR A 81 -7.95 4.20 -3.08
CA TYR A 81 -9.37 4.52 -3.26
C TYR A 81 -10.06 3.36 -3.97
N ASP A 82 -11.37 3.38 -4.06
CA ASP A 82 -12.09 2.34 -4.82
C ASP A 82 -11.91 2.58 -6.32
N ILE A 83 -10.85 1.95 -6.87
CA ILE A 83 -10.37 2.17 -8.24
C ILE A 83 -11.37 1.78 -9.33
N PHE A 84 -12.38 0.98 -9.00
CA PHE A 84 -13.37 0.49 -9.96
C PHE A 84 -14.80 1.00 -9.70
N ALA A 85 -15.04 1.68 -8.59
CA ALA A 85 -16.35 2.24 -8.27
C ALA A 85 -16.34 3.78 -8.14
N GLU A 86 -15.17 4.43 -8.09
CA GLU A 86 -15.10 5.89 -8.05
C GLU A 86 -15.47 6.49 -9.40
N ASN A 87 -16.45 7.40 -9.40
CA ASN A 87 -16.98 8.04 -10.61
C ASN A 87 -16.68 9.55 -10.69
N ASP A 88 -16.05 10.12 -9.66
CA ASP A 88 -15.61 11.52 -9.67
C ASP A 88 -14.27 11.62 -10.41
N GLU A 89 -14.30 12.09 -11.65
CA GLU A 89 -13.11 12.18 -12.52
C GLU A 89 -11.99 13.05 -11.92
N GLU A 90 -12.33 14.15 -11.24
CA GLU A 90 -11.31 15.03 -10.61
C GLU A 90 -10.68 14.34 -9.40
N LYS A 91 -11.45 13.60 -8.64
CA LYS A 91 -10.93 12.79 -7.55
C LYS A 91 -10.04 11.67 -8.07
N VAL A 92 -10.46 10.95 -9.10
CA VAL A 92 -9.64 9.93 -9.76
C VAL A 92 -8.31 10.51 -10.20
N LYS A 93 -8.33 11.61 -10.97
CA LYS A 93 -7.13 12.30 -11.45
C LYS A 93 -6.19 12.72 -10.31
N THR A 94 -6.77 13.25 -9.25
CA THR A 94 -6.00 13.64 -8.05
C THR A 94 -5.36 12.43 -7.39
N MET A 95 -6.11 11.35 -7.17
CA MET A 95 -5.59 10.14 -6.54
C MET A 95 -4.51 9.47 -7.36
N GLU A 96 -4.68 9.41 -8.69
CA GLU A 96 -3.67 8.86 -9.59
C GLU A 96 -2.33 9.63 -9.53
N GLU A 97 -2.40 10.96 -9.48
CA GLU A 97 -1.21 11.78 -9.32
C GLU A 97 -0.56 11.58 -7.94
N LEU A 98 -1.35 11.45 -6.88
CA LEU A 98 -0.83 11.14 -5.54
C LEU A 98 -0.17 9.77 -5.48
N ILE A 99 -0.74 8.76 -6.12
CA ILE A 99 -0.13 7.43 -6.23
C ILE A 99 1.21 7.53 -6.97
N ARG A 100 1.24 8.21 -8.11
CA ARG A 100 2.47 8.42 -8.89
C ARG A 100 3.56 9.13 -8.05
N ARG A 101 3.21 10.22 -7.38
CA ARG A 101 4.12 10.97 -6.49
C ARG A 101 4.62 10.08 -5.36
N SER A 102 3.77 9.25 -4.78
CA SER A 102 4.13 8.37 -3.67
C SER A 102 5.10 7.27 -4.09
N ILE A 103 4.98 6.72 -5.31
CA ILE A 103 5.95 5.76 -5.87
C ILE A 103 7.33 6.43 -6.00
N ILE A 104 7.39 7.63 -6.57
CA ILE A 104 8.64 8.37 -6.74
C ILE A 104 9.24 8.73 -5.38
N ALA A 105 8.42 9.24 -4.45
CA ALA A 105 8.83 9.57 -3.10
C ALA A 105 9.38 8.35 -2.34
N SER A 106 8.77 7.18 -2.51
CA SER A 106 9.25 5.93 -1.94
C SER A 106 10.68 5.61 -2.40
N ALA A 107 10.93 5.72 -3.71
CA ALA A 107 12.28 5.53 -4.26
C ALA A 107 13.30 6.54 -3.70
N GLU A 108 12.94 7.82 -3.65
CA GLU A 108 13.82 8.89 -3.10
C GLU A 108 14.13 8.68 -1.61
N LEU A 109 13.23 8.06 -0.85
CA LEU A 109 13.43 7.72 0.56
C LEU A 109 14.18 6.41 0.78
N GLY A 110 14.56 5.70 -0.29
CA GLY A 110 15.30 4.44 -0.23
C GLY A 110 14.45 3.22 0.09
N VAL A 111 13.14 3.32 -0.13
CA VAL A 111 12.22 2.18 -0.05
C VAL A 111 12.40 1.28 -1.26
N GLU A 112 12.50 -0.02 -1.02
CA GLU A 112 12.62 -1.01 -2.10
C GLU A 112 11.26 -1.50 -2.60
N TRP A 113 10.28 -1.60 -1.69
CA TRP A 113 8.95 -2.12 -1.99
C TRP A 113 7.85 -1.23 -1.40
N THR A 114 6.91 -0.81 -2.24
CA THR A 114 5.71 -0.09 -1.81
C THR A 114 4.49 -0.99 -1.89
N VAL A 115 3.57 -0.84 -0.96
CA VAL A 115 2.38 -1.71 -0.81
C VAL A 115 1.14 -1.00 -1.33
N THR A 116 0.23 -1.75 -1.93
CA THR A 116 -1.10 -1.30 -2.34
C THR A 116 -2.10 -2.46 -2.37
N HIS A 117 -3.40 -2.15 -2.41
CA HIS A 117 -4.49 -3.13 -2.44
C HIS A 117 -5.02 -3.34 -3.85
N PRO A 118 -5.25 -4.60 -4.28
CA PRO A 118 -6.03 -4.88 -5.47
C PRO A 118 -7.48 -4.37 -5.35
N GLY A 119 -8.07 -3.94 -6.46
CA GLY A 119 -9.48 -3.56 -6.50
C GLY A 119 -10.41 -4.72 -6.82
N THR A 120 -11.69 -4.57 -6.47
CA THR A 120 -12.75 -5.54 -6.79
C THR A 120 -13.78 -4.93 -7.73
N VAL A 121 -14.11 -5.62 -8.81
CA VAL A 121 -15.21 -5.23 -9.71
C VAL A 121 -16.51 -5.85 -9.20
N TYR A 122 -17.18 -5.15 -8.30
CA TYR A 122 -18.41 -5.64 -7.66
C TYR A 122 -19.56 -5.84 -8.63
N SER A 123 -19.63 -5.07 -9.72
CA SER A 123 -20.66 -5.20 -10.73
C SER A 123 -20.61 -6.52 -11.53
N ALA A 124 -19.47 -7.19 -11.53
CA ALA A 124 -19.30 -8.50 -12.13
C ALA A 124 -19.80 -9.66 -11.23
N GLY A 125 -20.28 -9.35 -10.02
CA GLY A 125 -20.69 -10.35 -9.05
C GLY A 125 -19.53 -11.25 -8.61
N PRO A 126 -19.72 -12.58 -8.57
CA PRO A 126 -18.67 -13.51 -8.13
C PRO A 126 -17.60 -13.80 -9.19
N ASP A 127 -17.69 -13.21 -10.38
CA ASP A 127 -16.70 -13.43 -11.44
C ASP A 127 -15.39 -12.68 -11.15
N VAL A 128 -14.44 -13.39 -10.56
CA VAL A 128 -13.13 -12.85 -10.21
C VAL A 128 -12.22 -12.62 -11.41
N SER A 129 -12.50 -13.23 -12.57
CA SER A 129 -11.69 -13.04 -13.78
C SER A 129 -11.71 -11.59 -14.25
N VAL A 130 -12.86 -10.93 -14.16
CA VAL A 130 -13.02 -9.51 -14.49
C VAL A 130 -12.18 -8.64 -13.56
N SER A 131 -12.15 -8.93 -12.25
CA SER A 131 -11.31 -8.21 -11.30
C SER A 131 -9.81 -8.39 -11.61
N LYS A 132 -9.39 -9.61 -11.97
CA LYS A 132 -8.01 -9.88 -12.37
C LYS A 132 -7.59 -9.03 -13.58
N GLU A 133 -8.35 -9.09 -14.66
CA GLU A 133 -8.06 -8.35 -15.89
C GLU A 133 -7.98 -6.84 -15.63
N LYS A 134 -8.92 -6.31 -14.86
CA LYS A 134 -8.95 -4.88 -14.52
C LYS A 134 -7.79 -4.45 -13.62
N ASN A 135 -7.36 -5.27 -12.67
CA ASN A 135 -6.18 -4.97 -11.86
C ASN A 135 -4.90 -5.00 -12.71
N LEU A 136 -4.76 -5.95 -13.64
CA LEU A 136 -3.62 -5.99 -14.56
C LEU A 136 -3.56 -4.73 -15.42
N GLU A 137 -4.69 -4.31 -16.00
CA GLU A 137 -4.79 -3.08 -16.77
C GLU A 137 -4.42 -1.85 -15.91
N TYR A 138 -5.01 -1.74 -14.73
CA TYR A 138 -4.83 -0.60 -13.84
C TYR A 138 -3.39 -0.48 -13.34
N TYR A 139 -2.83 -1.55 -12.78
CA TYR A 139 -1.51 -1.50 -12.15
C TYR A 139 -0.35 -1.50 -13.14
N SER A 140 -0.55 -1.86 -14.41
CA SER A 140 0.53 -1.86 -15.41
C SER A 140 1.25 -0.52 -15.51
N ARG A 141 0.55 0.60 -15.44
CA ARG A 141 1.14 1.95 -15.45
C ARG A 141 1.93 2.28 -14.18
N HIS A 142 1.43 1.83 -13.02
CA HIS A 142 2.10 2.05 -11.73
C HIS A 142 3.35 1.20 -11.60
N VAL A 143 3.30 -0.05 -12.08
CA VAL A 143 4.46 -0.93 -12.20
C VAL A 143 5.51 -0.34 -13.14
N ALA A 144 5.10 0.28 -14.25
CA ALA A 144 6.03 1.00 -15.12
C ALA A 144 6.72 2.15 -14.38
N THR A 145 5.96 2.99 -13.65
CA THR A 145 6.51 4.07 -12.82
C THR A 145 7.46 3.53 -11.74
N ALA A 146 7.11 2.44 -11.07
CA ALA A 146 7.97 1.83 -10.05
C ALA A 146 9.28 1.31 -10.65
N ARG A 147 9.21 0.65 -11.80
CA ARG A 147 10.38 0.16 -12.55
C ARG A 147 11.32 1.29 -12.96
N GLU A 148 10.78 2.40 -13.48
CA GLU A 148 11.55 3.58 -13.86
C GLU A 148 12.29 4.21 -12.67
N ASN A 149 11.75 4.05 -11.45
CA ASN A 149 12.35 4.56 -10.22
C ASN A 149 13.11 3.48 -9.42
N GLY A 150 13.25 2.25 -9.96
CA GLY A 150 14.07 1.19 -9.37
C GLY A 150 13.49 0.53 -8.13
N ILE A 151 12.17 0.60 -7.91
CA ILE A 151 11.47 -0.04 -6.79
C ILE A 151 10.42 -1.05 -7.29
N GLY A 152 9.86 -1.86 -6.38
CA GLY A 152 8.77 -2.77 -6.65
C GLY A 152 7.47 -2.36 -5.98
N ILE A 153 6.36 -2.92 -6.47
CA ILE A 153 5.02 -2.82 -5.88
C ILE A 153 4.63 -4.18 -5.32
N CYS A 154 4.27 -4.24 -4.06
CA CYS A 154 3.62 -5.39 -3.44
C CYS A 154 2.11 -5.21 -3.45
N LEU A 155 1.42 -6.19 -4.01
CA LEU A 155 -0.02 -6.30 -3.87
C LEU A 155 -0.32 -7.03 -2.56
N GLU A 156 -1.25 -6.48 -1.78
CA GLU A 156 -1.58 -6.98 -0.44
C GLU A 156 -2.84 -7.83 -0.49
N ASN A 157 -2.89 -8.93 0.30
CA ASN A 157 -4.14 -9.66 0.46
C ASN A 157 -5.17 -8.80 1.17
N ASP A 158 -6.38 -8.81 0.64
CA ASP A 158 -7.54 -8.13 1.23
C ASP A 158 -8.28 -9.05 2.20
N PHE A 159 -9.37 -8.57 2.79
CA PHE A 159 -10.18 -9.33 3.73
C PHE A 159 -11.67 -9.26 3.40
N GLU A 160 -12.37 -10.36 3.62
CA GLU A 160 -13.82 -10.41 3.54
C GLU A 160 -14.41 -10.20 4.93
N TYR A 161 -15.07 -9.06 5.14
CA TYR A 161 -15.70 -8.79 6.43
C TYR A 161 -16.99 -9.57 6.58
N ARG A 162 -16.97 -10.62 7.40
CA ARG A 162 -18.15 -11.33 7.85
C ARG A 162 -18.72 -10.61 9.07
N PRO A 163 -19.93 -10.14 9.15
CA PRO A 163 -21.19 -10.71 8.59
C PRO A 163 -22.00 -9.69 7.77
N ARG A 164 -21.44 -8.97 6.85
CA ARG A 164 -22.24 -8.06 6.02
C ARG A 164 -23.10 -8.84 5.03
N GLN A 165 -24.36 -8.47 4.94
CA GLN A 165 -25.30 -9.00 3.97
C GLN A 165 -25.67 -7.92 2.93
N PRO A 166 -25.69 -8.24 1.63
CA PRO A 166 -25.20 -9.48 1.03
C PRO A 166 -23.68 -9.59 1.16
N MET A 167 -23.17 -10.80 1.31
CA MET A 167 -21.72 -11.04 1.30
C MET A 167 -21.16 -10.61 -0.06
N GLN A 168 -20.33 -9.58 -0.03
CA GLN A 168 -19.57 -9.17 -1.21
C GLN A 168 -18.22 -9.90 -1.15
N ARG A 169 -17.95 -10.66 -2.20
CA ARG A 169 -16.66 -11.27 -2.37
C ARG A 169 -15.63 -10.21 -2.75
N ILE A 170 -14.55 -10.16 -1.98
CA ILE A 170 -13.44 -9.23 -2.25
C ILE A 170 -12.32 -9.99 -2.98
N TYR A 171 -11.88 -9.45 -4.09
CA TYR A 171 -10.80 -10.03 -4.89
C TYR A 171 -9.48 -9.95 -4.12
N CYS A 172 -8.67 -11.01 -4.20
CA CYS A 172 -7.44 -11.19 -3.44
C CYS A 172 -7.61 -11.33 -1.91
N ALA A 173 -8.83 -11.53 -1.38
CA ALA A 173 -8.98 -12.08 -0.05
C ALA A 173 -8.45 -13.53 0.01
N SER A 174 -8.53 -14.25 -1.11
CA SER A 174 -7.89 -15.55 -1.29
C SER A 174 -6.44 -15.38 -1.74
N ILE A 175 -5.52 -16.06 -1.03
CA ILE A 175 -4.10 -16.01 -1.38
C ILE A 175 -3.80 -16.59 -2.76
N TYR A 176 -4.61 -17.52 -3.26
CA TYR A 176 -4.47 -18.08 -4.60
C TYR A 176 -4.74 -17.04 -5.68
N GLU A 177 -5.74 -16.16 -5.47
CA GLU A 177 -6.05 -15.06 -6.39
C GLU A 177 -4.93 -14.03 -6.40
N LEU A 178 -4.38 -13.71 -5.22
CA LEU A 178 -3.28 -12.76 -5.11
C LEU A 178 -2.03 -13.26 -5.84
N VAL A 179 -1.64 -14.52 -5.62
CA VAL A 179 -0.50 -15.14 -6.30
C VAL A 179 -0.71 -15.21 -7.80
N ASP A 180 -1.93 -15.59 -8.25
CA ASP A 180 -2.28 -15.65 -9.66
C ASP A 180 -2.26 -14.26 -10.33
N LEU A 181 -2.65 -13.21 -9.61
CA LEU A 181 -2.55 -11.83 -10.09
C LEU A 181 -1.09 -11.39 -10.21
N VAL A 182 -0.27 -11.60 -9.17
CA VAL A 182 1.14 -11.23 -9.16
C VAL A 182 1.91 -11.93 -10.26
N ASP A 183 1.70 -13.23 -10.44
CA ASP A 183 2.35 -14.02 -11.50
C ASP A 183 1.98 -13.54 -12.90
N ALA A 184 0.75 -13.08 -13.08
CA ALA A 184 0.26 -12.61 -14.38
C ALA A 184 0.95 -11.32 -14.87
N PHE A 185 1.59 -10.54 -13.99
CA PHE A 185 2.45 -9.42 -14.41
C PHE A 185 3.74 -9.87 -15.11
N GLY A 186 4.23 -11.07 -14.82
CA GLY A 186 5.46 -11.60 -15.41
C GLY A 186 6.72 -10.80 -15.05
N ASP A 187 6.69 -10.01 -13.97
CA ASP A 187 7.78 -9.14 -13.53
C ASP A 187 8.14 -9.34 -12.05
N PRO A 188 8.77 -10.46 -11.69
CA PRO A 188 9.06 -10.79 -10.30
C PRO A 188 10.09 -9.86 -9.63
N LYS A 189 10.70 -8.95 -10.40
CA LYS A 189 11.62 -7.94 -9.87
C LYS A 189 10.90 -6.70 -9.35
N HIS A 190 9.71 -6.42 -9.88
CA HIS A 190 9.00 -5.18 -9.57
C HIS A 190 7.56 -5.42 -9.11
N VAL A 191 7.07 -6.66 -9.13
CA VAL A 191 5.74 -7.02 -8.61
C VAL A 191 5.87 -8.20 -7.64
N GLY A 192 5.38 -7.98 -6.42
CA GLY A 192 5.46 -8.96 -5.34
C GLY A 192 4.20 -8.98 -4.48
N VAL A 193 4.28 -9.72 -3.39
CA VAL A 193 3.20 -9.88 -2.41
C VAL A 193 3.56 -9.20 -1.11
N CYS A 194 2.63 -8.42 -0.58
CA CYS A 194 2.54 -8.10 0.84
C CYS A 194 1.54 -9.06 1.48
N TYR A 195 1.96 -9.76 2.54
CA TYR A 195 1.06 -10.62 3.31
C TYR A 195 0.65 -9.94 4.60
N ASP A 196 -0.62 -9.57 4.70
CA ASP A 196 -1.21 -9.00 5.91
C ASP A 196 -1.89 -10.11 6.72
N PHE A 197 -1.35 -10.36 7.92
CA PHE A 197 -1.86 -11.35 8.88
C PHE A 197 -3.20 -10.93 9.45
N GLY A 198 -3.40 -9.63 9.69
CA GLY A 198 -4.66 -9.08 10.21
C GLY A 198 -5.81 -9.28 9.23
N HIS A 199 -5.59 -8.98 7.94
CA HIS A 199 -6.56 -9.22 6.89
C HIS A 199 -6.90 -10.71 6.75
N ALA A 200 -5.89 -11.59 6.76
CA ALA A 200 -6.11 -13.03 6.72
C ALA A 200 -6.95 -13.51 7.91
N ASN A 201 -6.68 -13.03 9.12
CA ASN A 201 -7.45 -13.37 10.32
C ASN A 201 -8.90 -12.88 10.22
N LEU A 202 -9.14 -11.64 9.76
CA LEU A 202 -10.49 -11.08 9.59
C LEU A 202 -11.30 -11.86 8.58
N GLY A 203 -10.69 -12.33 7.51
CA GLY A 203 -11.32 -13.16 6.48
C GLY A 203 -11.53 -14.62 6.88
N GLY A 204 -10.98 -15.06 8.02
CA GLY A 204 -10.96 -16.47 8.41
C GLY A 204 -10.06 -17.34 7.53
N HIS A 205 -9.02 -16.72 6.98
CA HIS A 205 -7.96 -17.35 6.17
C HIS A 205 -6.67 -17.47 6.96
N ASP A 206 -6.75 -17.84 8.24
CA ASP A 206 -5.68 -17.89 9.24
C ASP A 206 -4.70 -19.07 9.11
N PHE A 207 -4.72 -19.76 7.97
CA PHE A 207 -3.75 -20.80 7.62
C PHE A 207 -2.39 -20.21 7.22
N HIS A 208 -1.83 -19.33 8.05
CA HIS A 208 -0.66 -18.51 7.75
C HIS A 208 0.53 -19.29 7.18
N ARG A 209 0.88 -20.45 7.79
CA ARG A 209 1.99 -21.27 7.30
C ARG A 209 1.73 -21.77 5.88
N GLN A 210 0.50 -22.18 5.58
CA GLN A 210 0.13 -22.64 4.24
C GLN A 210 0.15 -21.48 3.26
N ASN A 211 -0.40 -20.33 3.63
CA ASN A 211 -0.42 -19.13 2.80
C ASN A 211 0.99 -18.67 2.46
N LEU A 212 1.90 -18.61 3.44
CA LEU A 212 3.29 -18.23 3.21
C LEU A 212 4.03 -19.24 2.30
N ASN A 213 3.73 -20.53 2.41
CA ASN A 213 4.28 -21.54 1.50
C ASN A 213 3.79 -21.36 0.05
N ILE A 214 2.51 -20.97 -0.13
CA ILE A 214 1.93 -20.70 -1.46
C ILE A 214 2.55 -19.43 -2.06
N ILE A 215 2.72 -18.38 -1.27
CA ILE A 215 3.36 -17.12 -1.70
C ILE A 215 4.81 -17.38 -2.12
N GLY A 216 5.56 -18.10 -1.31
CA GLY A 216 6.96 -18.47 -1.58
C GLY A 216 7.84 -17.24 -1.83
N SER A 217 8.61 -17.26 -2.92
CA SER A 217 9.57 -16.20 -3.28
C SER A 217 8.94 -14.88 -3.72
N ARG A 218 7.62 -14.78 -3.81
CA ARG A 218 6.90 -13.54 -4.15
C ARG A 218 6.73 -12.61 -2.95
N LEU A 219 7.02 -13.13 -1.73
CA LEU A 219 6.88 -12.36 -0.48
C LEU A 219 7.99 -11.31 -0.37
N HIS A 220 7.63 -10.05 -0.36
CA HIS A 220 8.56 -8.93 -0.17
C HIS A 220 8.16 -7.99 0.96
N ALA A 221 6.90 -8.01 1.38
CA ALA A 221 6.39 -7.19 2.48
C ALA A 221 5.47 -8.00 3.39
N ILE A 222 5.38 -7.59 4.66
CA ILE A 222 4.51 -8.19 5.67
C ILE A 222 3.88 -7.08 6.49
N HIS A 223 2.55 -7.21 6.72
CA HIS A 223 1.81 -6.47 7.73
C HIS A 223 1.32 -7.41 8.85
N VAL A 224 1.30 -6.91 10.11
CA VAL A 224 0.92 -7.70 11.30
C VAL A 224 -0.07 -6.91 12.15
#